data_b63e3c2fb201d4456b41a462a90817ba
#
_entry.id   b63e3c2fb201d4456b41a462a90817ba
#
_cell.length_a   1.000
_cell.length_b   1.000
_cell.length_c   1.000
_cell.angle_alpha   90.00
_cell.angle_beta   90.00
_cell.angle_gamma   90.00
#
_symmetry.space_group_name_H-M   'P 1'
#
loop_
_entity.id
_entity.type
_entity.pdbx_description
1 polymer ?
#
loop_
_entity_poly.entity_id
_entity_poly.type
_entity_poly.pdbx_seq_one_letter_code
_entity_poly.pdbx_strand_id
1 'polypeptide(L)'
;MAISKDNSFVIRNYLEQSAQRDGTLDQVPFALAAMRGNPKSLRIFLEAVLAKINWTVTTVANSDSYAINGDDVVILSGHSATLTLPSIDSGRIIVIKDKSGEAATSGQAITVNRNSTDTIDGANTSLSLGANYGAIILVGDAATSPKVWYSIALV
;
A
#
# COMPACT_ATOMS: atom_id res chain seq x y z
N MET A 1 28.19 7.66 31.10
CA MET A 1 27.05 8.58 31.12
C MET A 1 25.87 7.88 30.45
N ALA A 2 24.94 7.38 31.22
CA ALA A 2 23.85 6.59 30.72
C ALA A 2 22.75 7.52 30.18
N ILE A 3 22.65 7.66 28.89
CA ILE A 3 21.47 8.25 28.24
C ILE A 3 20.45 7.11 28.11
N SER A 4 19.84 6.81 29.23
CA SER A 4 18.81 5.79 29.32
C SER A 4 17.44 6.45 29.16
N LYS A 5 16.46 5.71 28.78
CA LYS A 5 15.01 5.94 28.86
C LYS A 5 14.43 7.13 28.09
N ASP A 6 15.15 8.23 27.90
CA ASP A 6 14.57 9.51 27.55
C ASP A 6 14.47 9.80 26.04
N ASN A 7 15.19 9.06 25.21
CA ASN A 7 15.17 9.35 23.79
C ASN A 7 13.87 8.91 23.12
N SER A 8 13.25 7.81 23.58
CA SER A 8 11.91 7.44 23.11
C SER A 8 10.84 8.42 23.60
N PHE A 9 11.04 8.95 24.81
CA PHE A 9 10.19 9.98 25.39
C PHE A 9 10.34 11.34 24.67
N VAL A 10 11.58 11.72 24.37
CA VAL A 10 11.87 12.95 23.60
C VAL A 10 11.30 12.86 22.19
N ILE A 11 11.49 11.74 21.51
CA ILE A 11 10.93 11.52 20.16
C ILE A 11 9.40 11.50 20.21
N ARG A 12 8.81 10.82 21.17
CA ARG A 12 7.37 10.77 21.37
C ARG A 12 6.79 12.14 21.67
N ASN A 13 7.34 12.87 22.63
CA ASN A 13 6.92 14.25 22.92
C ASN A 13 7.08 15.18 21.72
N TYR A 14 8.15 14.99 20.97
CA TYR A 14 8.41 15.81 19.81
C TYR A 14 7.42 15.52 18.67
N LEU A 15 7.08 14.26 18.43
CA LEU A 15 6.06 13.86 17.48
C LEU A 15 4.66 14.27 17.94
N GLU A 16 4.36 14.15 19.23
CA GLU A 16 3.09 14.60 19.81
C GLU A 16 2.96 16.12 19.76
N GLN A 17 4.02 16.89 20.03
CA GLN A 17 4.04 18.34 19.92
C GLN A 17 3.99 18.84 18.49
N SER A 18 4.60 18.14 17.53
CA SER A 18 4.50 18.52 16.13
C SER A 18 3.14 18.18 15.54
N ALA A 19 2.49 17.10 16.00
CA ALA A 19 1.11 16.77 15.61
C ALA A 19 0.10 17.79 16.17
N GLN A 20 0.39 18.43 17.30
CA GLN A 20 -0.43 19.49 17.89
C GLN A 20 -0.19 20.88 17.29
N ARG A 21 0.91 21.07 16.57
CA ARG A 21 1.31 22.32 15.91
C ARG A 21 1.16 22.24 14.40
N ASP A 22 -0.03 22.16 13.85
CA ASP A 22 -0.35 22.34 12.41
C ASP A 22 0.09 21.24 11.45
N GLY A 23 0.51 20.07 11.92
CA GLY A 23 0.75 18.90 11.03
C GLY A 23 1.84 19.10 9.96
N THR A 24 2.68 20.15 10.08
CA THR A 24 3.75 20.38 9.11
C THR A 24 4.94 19.48 9.40
N LEU A 25 5.35 18.72 8.39
CA LEU A 25 6.51 17.82 8.38
C LEU A 25 7.87 18.55 8.47
N ASP A 26 7.88 19.86 8.66
CA ASP A 26 9.11 20.69 8.71
C ASP A 26 10.07 20.32 9.84
N GLN A 27 9.59 19.54 10.80
CA GLN A 27 10.35 19.15 11.98
C GLN A 27 10.96 17.75 11.91
N VAL A 28 10.63 16.95 10.88
CA VAL A 28 11.22 15.62 10.68
C VAL A 28 12.75 15.67 10.53
N PRO A 29 13.35 16.65 9.81
CA PRO A 29 14.80 16.79 9.75
C PRO A 29 15.46 17.01 11.11
N PHE A 30 14.78 17.73 12.02
CA PHE A 30 15.31 18.00 13.36
C PHE A 30 15.28 16.74 14.24
N ALA A 31 14.21 15.97 14.17
CA ALA A 31 14.13 14.69 14.88
C ALA A 31 15.18 13.70 14.39
N LEU A 32 15.40 13.61 13.06
CA LEU A 32 16.46 12.80 12.48
C LEU A 32 17.86 13.28 12.88
N ALA A 33 18.10 14.60 12.95
CA ALA A 33 19.36 15.17 13.39
C ALA A 33 19.62 14.84 14.89
N ALA A 34 18.60 14.93 15.73
CA ALA A 34 18.71 14.58 17.15
C ALA A 34 18.99 13.07 17.35
N MET A 35 18.50 12.20 16.44
CA MET A 35 18.77 10.76 16.47
C MET A 35 20.15 10.38 15.97
N ARG A 36 20.83 11.24 15.19
CA ARG A 36 22.17 10.98 14.64
C ARG A 36 23.21 10.66 15.73
N GLY A 37 23.06 11.25 16.89
CA GLY A 37 23.94 10.99 18.04
C GLY A 37 23.62 9.69 18.82
N ASN A 38 22.54 9.01 18.48
CA ASN A 38 22.12 7.78 19.19
C ASN A 38 21.67 6.69 18.20
N PRO A 39 22.59 5.77 17.82
CA PRO A 39 22.28 4.70 16.86
C PRO A 39 21.12 3.81 17.29
N LYS A 40 20.91 3.63 18.59
CA LYS A 40 19.81 2.81 19.13
C LYS A 40 18.45 3.46 18.89
N SER A 41 18.34 4.77 19.08
CA SER A 41 17.11 5.51 18.84
C SER A 41 16.78 5.59 17.34
N LEU A 42 17.79 5.78 16.50
CA LEU A 42 17.64 5.73 15.05
C LEU A 42 17.16 4.35 14.59
N ARG A 43 17.72 3.29 15.14
CA ARG A 43 17.30 1.92 14.84
C ARG A 43 15.83 1.69 15.21
N ILE A 44 15.41 2.04 16.42
CA ILE A 44 14.03 1.90 16.87
C ILE A 44 13.07 2.69 15.98
N PHE A 45 13.45 3.92 15.58
CA PHE A 45 12.65 4.72 14.67
C PHE A 45 12.54 4.06 13.29
N LEU A 46 13.66 3.60 12.73
CA LEU A 46 13.65 2.90 11.44
C LEU A 46 12.86 1.59 11.51
N GLU A 47 12.98 0.81 12.58
CA GLU A 47 12.19 -0.39 12.80
C GLU A 47 10.69 -0.06 12.88
N ALA A 48 10.30 1.03 13.54
CA ALA A 48 8.91 1.47 13.62
C ALA A 48 8.38 1.97 12.26
N VAL A 49 9.20 2.67 11.49
CA VAL A 49 8.85 3.09 10.12
C VAL A 49 8.75 1.88 9.20
N LEU A 50 9.72 0.96 9.25
CA LEU A 50 9.70 -0.27 8.45
C LEU A 50 8.52 -1.17 8.80
N ALA A 51 8.14 -1.24 10.08
CA ALA A 51 6.95 -1.96 10.52
C ALA A 51 5.65 -1.37 9.94
N LYS A 52 5.63 -0.07 9.63
CA LYS A 52 4.52 0.60 8.93
C LYS A 52 4.52 0.35 7.42
N ILE A 53 5.66 -0.06 6.85
CA ILE A 53 5.83 -0.39 5.44
C ILE A 53 5.77 -1.92 5.21
N ASN A 54 5.46 -2.70 6.23
CA ASN A 54 5.24 -4.14 6.07
C ASN A 54 4.03 -4.38 5.17
N TRP A 55 4.31 -4.73 3.94
CA TRP A 55 3.30 -5.07 2.96
C TRP A 55 2.74 -6.46 3.25
N THR A 56 1.45 -6.54 3.36
CA THR A 56 0.74 -7.83 3.48
C THR A 56 0.69 -8.48 2.10
N VAL A 57 1.29 -9.66 1.99
CA VAL A 57 1.36 -10.41 0.73
C VAL A 57 0.43 -11.61 0.79
N THR A 58 -0.51 -11.67 -0.14
CA THR A 58 -1.44 -12.81 -0.29
C THR A 58 -1.26 -13.46 -1.65
N THR A 59 -1.33 -14.79 -1.69
CA THR A 59 -1.30 -15.57 -2.93
C THR A 59 -2.69 -16.13 -3.21
N VAL A 60 -3.21 -15.87 -4.41
CA VAL A 60 -4.51 -16.35 -4.89
C VAL A 60 -4.30 -17.41 -5.97
N ALA A 61 -5.03 -18.51 -5.88
CA ALA A 61 -4.95 -19.64 -6.82
C ALA A 61 -5.79 -19.40 -8.10
N ASN A 62 -5.78 -20.40 -8.99
CA ASN A 62 -6.50 -20.36 -10.25
C ASN A 62 -8.02 -20.23 -10.07
N SER A 63 -8.64 -19.43 -10.93
CA SER A 63 -10.09 -19.28 -11.06
C SER A 63 -10.81 -18.90 -9.77
N ASP A 64 -10.09 -18.46 -8.76
CA ASP A 64 -10.66 -18.03 -7.49
C ASP A 64 -11.27 -16.64 -7.60
N SER A 65 -12.34 -16.43 -6.84
CA SER A 65 -12.85 -15.10 -6.52
C SER A 65 -12.27 -14.67 -5.17
N TYR A 66 -11.56 -13.57 -5.14
CA TYR A 66 -10.89 -13.07 -3.94
C TYR A 66 -11.23 -11.61 -3.67
N ALA A 67 -11.77 -11.33 -2.48
CA ALA A 67 -11.96 -9.96 -2.01
C ALA A 67 -10.69 -9.48 -1.29
N ILE A 68 -10.02 -8.48 -1.85
CA ILE A 68 -8.82 -7.88 -1.25
C ILE A 68 -9.25 -7.14 0.02
N ASN A 69 -8.71 -7.55 1.16
CA ASN A 69 -9.07 -6.97 2.45
C ASN A 69 -7.83 -6.84 3.35
N GLY A 70 -7.22 -5.70 3.34
CA GLY A 70 -6.00 -5.45 4.12
C GLY A 70 -4.71 -5.85 3.41
N ASP A 71 -4.78 -6.50 2.25
CA ASP A 71 -3.60 -6.86 1.46
C ASP A 71 -3.04 -5.65 0.72
N ASP A 72 -1.71 -5.57 0.67
CA ASP A 72 -0.98 -4.57 -0.10
C ASP A 72 -0.44 -5.17 -1.41
N VAL A 73 -0.13 -6.46 -1.40
CA VAL A 73 0.36 -7.20 -2.56
C VAL A 73 -0.45 -8.47 -2.75
N VAL A 74 -1.05 -8.65 -3.91
CA VAL A 74 -1.78 -9.86 -4.31
C VAL A 74 -1.01 -10.54 -5.44
N ILE A 75 -0.56 -11.75 -5.19
CA ILE A 75 0.17 -12.56 -6.16
C ILE A 75 -0.78 -13.63 -6.71
N LEU A 76 -0.99 -13.63 -8.02
CA LEU A 76 -1.77 -14.65 -8.71
C LEU A 76 -0.84 -15.80 -9.10
N SER A 77 -1.01 -16.95 -8.46
CA SER A 77 -0.28 -18.18 -8.80
C SER A 77 -0.93 -18.96 -9.94
N GLY A 78 -2.04 -18.45 -10.46
CA GLY A 78 -2.78 -19.01 -11.56
C GLY A 78 -3.51 -17.94 -12.37
N HIS A 79 -4.42 -18.37 -13.21
CA HIS A 79 -5.13 -17.55 -14.20
C HIS A 79 -6.64 -17.50 -13.94
N SER A 80 -7.35 -16.66 -14.72
CA SER A 80 -8.82 -16.49 -14.65
C SER A 80 -9.35 -16.10 -13.28
N ALA A 81 -8.51 -15.53 -12.41
CA ALA A 81 -8.95 -15.06 -11.10
C ALA A 81 -9.75 -13.77 -11.21
N THR A 82 -10.74 -13.64 -10.33
CA THR A 82 -11.54 -12.42 -10.17
C THR A 82 -11.24 -11.79 -8.81
N LEU A 83 -10.66 -10.61 -8.83
CA LEU A 83 -10.36 -9.84 -7.63
C LEU A 83 -11.40 -8.76 -7.42
N THR A 84 -11.80 -8.50 -6.18
CA THR A 84 -12.63 -7.35 -5.82
C THR A 84 -11.80 -6.43 -4.93
N LEU A 85 -11.68 -5.17 -5.34
CA LEU A 85 -10.97 -4.15 -4.57
C LEU A 85 -11.69 -3.84 -3.26
N PRO A 86 -10.97 -3.45 -2.22
CA PRO A 86 -11.59 -2.96 -0.98
C PRO A 86 -12.20 -1.58 -1.19
N SER A 87 -12.93 -1.10 -0.20
CA SER A 87 -13.30 0.31 -0.10
C SER A 87 -12.04 1.19 -0.11
N ILE A 88 -12.11 2.32 -0.81
CA ILE A 88 -10.96 3.21 -0.96
C ILE A 88 -10.70 3.99 0.33
N ASP A 89 -9.45 3.88 0.79
CA ASP A 89 -8.85 4.78 1.77
C ASP A 89 -7.75 5.60 1.06
N SER A 90 -7.69 6.89 1.32
CA SER A 90 -6.72 7.77 0.66
C SER A 90 -5.28 7.32 0.89
N GLY A 91 -4.51 7.32 -0.18
CA GLY A 91 -3.10 6.95 -0.15
C GLY A 91 -2.83 5.45 -0.06
N ARG A 92 -3.87 4.59 -0.08
CA ARG A 92 -3.68 3.16 -0.12
C ARG A 92 -3.11 2.73 -1.47
N ILE A 93 -2.12 1.86 -1.43
CA ILE A 93 -1.50 1.28 -2.61
C ILE A 93 -1.75 -0.23 -2.58
N ILE A 94 -2.18 -0.79 -3.72
CA ILE A 94 -2.33 -2.23 -3.91
C ILE A 94 -1.53 -2.63 -5.15
N VAL A 95 -0.73 -3.67 -5.03
CA VAL A 95 0.01 -4.27 -6.15
C VAL A 95 -0.60 -5.62 -6.48
N ILE A 96 -0.97 -5.83 -7.73
CA ILE A 96 -1.47 -7.11 -8.25
C ILE A 96 -0.46 -7.64 -9.26
N LYS A 97 0.02 -8.87 -9.04
CA LYS A 97 1.07 -9.48 -9.85
C LYS A 97 0.65 -10.84 -10.40
N ASP A 98 0.67 -11.00 -11.72
CA ASP A 98 0.62 -12.32 -12.34
C ASP A 98 1.98 -13.02 -12.15
N LYS A 99 1.99 -14.11 -11.39
CA LYS A 99 3.14 -15.00 -11.22
C LYS A 99 3.08 -16.19 -12.18
N SER A 100 1.89 -16.57 -12.64
CA SER A 100 1.71 -17.73 -13.50
C SER A 100 2.32 -17.55 -14.90
N GLY A 101 2.29 -16.31 -15.39
CA GLY A 101 2.69 -15.99 -16.76
C GLY A 101 1.66 -16.41 -17.81
N GLU A 102 0.39 -16.57 -17.42
CA GLU A 102 -0.67 -17.07 -18.29
C GLU A 102 -1.77 -16.03 -18.58
N ALA A 103 -1.69 -14.84 -17.99
CA ALA A 103 -2.74 -13.81 -18.09
C ALA A 103 -3.00 -13.32 -19.51
N ALA A 104 -2.03 -13.40 -20.43
CA ALA A 104 -2.22 -13.07 -21.85
C ALA A 104 -2.89 -14.19 -22.67
N THR A 105 -3.04 -15.39 -22.11
CA THR A 105 -3.71 -16.49 -22.78
C THR A 105 -5.21 -16.21 -22.86
N SER A 106 -5.82 -16.52 -24.02
CA SER A 106 -7.26 -16.28 -24.21
C SER A 106 -8.11 -16.92 -23.11
N GLY A 107 -8.98 -16.12 -22.50
CA GLY A 107 -9.85 -16.54 -21.41
C GLY A 107 -9.16 -16.70 -20.06
N GLN A 108 -7.88 -16.33 -19.92
CA GLN A 108 -7.12 -16.49 -18.69
C GLN A 108 -6.75 -15.15 -18.01
N ALA A 109 -7.26 -14.05 -18.53
CA ALA A 109 -7.02 -12.73 -17.95
C ALA A 109 -7.52 -12.65 -16.50
N ILE A 110 -6.77 -11.93 -15.68
CA ILE A 110 -7.13 -11.64 -14.31
C ILE A 110 -8.04 -10.41 -14.32
N THR A 111 -9.25 -10.55 -13.77
CA THR A 111 -10.21 -9.45 -13.68
C THR A 111 -10.15 -8.79 -12.31
N VAL A 112 -10.05 -7.47 -12.28
CA VAL A 112 -10.05 -6.67 -11.05
C VAL A 112 -11.31 -5.79 -11.06
N ASN A 113 -12.24 -6.10 -10.16
CA ASN A 113 -13.48 -5.38 -10.01
C ASN A 113 -13.37 -4.29 -8.93
N ARG A 114 -14.06 -3.19 -9.14
CA ARG A 114 -14.26 -2.15 -8.13
C ARG A 114 -15.05 -2.65 -6.93
N ASN A 115 -14.97 -1.92 -5.83
CA ASN A 115 -15.91 -2.06 -4.71
C ASN A 115 -17.12 -1.14 -4.92
N SER A 116 -18.32 -1.68 -4.76
CA SER A 116 -19.58 -0.91 -4.73
C SER A 116 -19.68 0.20 -5.80
N THR A 117 -19.70 1.47 -5.36
CA THR A 117 -19.84 2.65 -6.21
C THR A 117 -18.51 3.30 -6.58
N ASP A 118 -17.39 2.80 -6.04
CA ASP A 118 -16.06 3.30 -6.39
C ASP A 118 -15.81 3.14 -7.89
N THR A 119 -14.84 3.83 -8.43
CA THR A 119 -14.47 3.72 -9.84
C THR A 119 -12.99 3.39 -10.01
N ILE A 120 -12.62 2.90 -11.17
CA ILE A 120 -11.22 2.72 -11.58
C ILE A 120 -10.98 3.70 -12.73
N ASP A 121 -9.93 4.51 -12.64
CA ASP A 121 -9.60 5.55 -13.62
C ASP A 121 -10.77 6.46 -13.99
N GLY A 122 -11.60 6.77 -13.00
CA GLY A 122 -12.71 7.71 -13.08
C GLY A 122 -14.03 7.17 -13.63
N ALA A 123 -14.04 6.10 -14.42
CA ALA A 123 -15.25 5.60 -15.05
C ALA A 123 -15.42 4.08 -15.05
N ASN A 124 -14.34 3.32 -14.98
CA ASN A 124 -14.38 1.89 -15.14
C ASN A 124 -14.91 1.17 -13.90
N THR A 125 -15.65 0.09 -14.12
CA THR A 125 -16.14 -0.82 -13.08
C THR A 125 -15.19 -1.98 -12.82
N SER A 126 -14.34 -2.28 -13.80
CA SER A 126 -13.32 -3.31 -13.75
C SER A 126 -12.14 -2.96 -14.65
N LEU A 127 -11.03 -3.62 -14.39
CA LEU A 127 -9.89 -3.64 -15.29
C LEU A 127 -9.37 -5.07 -15.45
N SER A 128 -8.65 -5.34 -16.53
CA SER A 128 -8.10 -6.67 -16.81
C SER A 128 -6.59 -6.61 -16.92
N LEU A 129 -5.91 -7.50 -16.20
CA LEU A 129 -4.49 -7.77 -16.40
C LEU A 129 -4.38 -8.91 -17.42
N GLY A 130 -4.00 -8.55 -18.66
CA GLY A 130 -3.87 -9.47 -19.79
C GLY A 130 -2.44 -9.61 -20.30
N ALA A 131 -1.45 -9.26 -19.50
CA ALA A 131 -0.03 -9.42 -19.84
C ALA A 131 0.60 -10.54 -19.01
N ASN A 132 1.31 -11.46 -19.68
CA ASN A 132 2.06 -12.52 -18.99
C ASN A 132 3.12 -11.91 -18.06
N TYR A 133 3.15 -12.38 -16.82
CA TYR A 133 3.99 -11.81 -15.76
C TYR A 133 3.77 -10.32 -15.53
N GLY A 134 2.64 -9.79 -15.96
CA GLY A 134 2.28 -8.39 -15.79
C GLY A 134 2.01 -8.02 -14.33
N ALA A 135 1.97 -6.74 -14.06
CA ALA A 135 1.58 -6.20 -12.78
C ALA A 135 0.77 -4.93 -12.95
N ILE A 136 -0.11 -4.67 -11.99
CA ILE A 136 -0.87 -3.43 -11.88
C ILE A 136 -0.62 -2.85 -10.50
N ILE A 137 -0.35 -1.57 -10.42
CA ILE A 137 -0.35 -0.82 -9.18
C ILE A 137 -1.61 0.05 -9.16
N LEU A 138 -2.35 -0.02 -8.07
CA LEU A 138 -3.54 0.80 -7.85
C LEU A 138 -3.30 1.74 -6.69
N VAL A 139 -3.65 3.01 -6.86
CA VAL A 139 -3.56 4.05 -5.82
C VAL A 139 -4.95 4.59 -5.54
N GLY A 140 -5.37 4.49 -4.28
CA GLY A 140 -6.71 4.93 -3.85
C GLY A 140 -6.76 6.42 -3.54
N ASP A 141 -7.75 7.11 -4.09
CA ASP A 141 -8.10 8.49 -3.75
C ASP A 141 -9.53 8.57 -3.23
N ALA A 142 -9.67 8.85 -1.93
CA ALA A 142 -10.96 9.01 -1.27
C ALA A 142 -11.47 10.45 -1.28
N ALA A 143 -10.72 11.41 -1.81
CA ALA A 143 -11.11 12.83 -1.84
C ALA A 143 -12.15 13.14 -2.94
N THR A 144 -12.27 12.24 -3.93
CA THR A 144 -13.23 12.38 -5.03
C THR A 144 -14.59 11.75 -4.70
N SER A 145 -15.64 12.13 -5.45
CA SER A 145 -16.97 11.52 -5.37
C SER A 145 -17.48 11.26 -6.80
N PRO A 146 -17.62 9.97 -7.22
CA PRO A 146 -17.25 8.76 -6.50
C PRO A 146 -15.74 8.68 -6.21
N LYS A 147 -15.34 7.86 -5.24
CA LYS A 147 -13.95 7.58 -4.95
C LYS A 147 -13.29 6.84 -6.11
N VAL A 148 -12.01 7.06 -6.33
CA VAL A 148 -11.30 6.56 -7.53
C VAL A 148 -10.06 5.76 -7.15
N TRP A 149 -9.91 4.59 -7.76
CA TRP A 149 -8.64 3.88 -7.87
C TRP A 149 -7.94 4.30 -9.16
N TYR A 150 -6.76 4.88 -9.07
CA TYR A 150 -5.92 5.17 -10.23
C TYR A 150 -5.00 4.00 -10.53
N SER A 151 -5.05 3.50 -11.77
CA SER A 151 -4.18 2.41 -12.19
C SER A 151 -2.87 2.93 -12.80
N ILE A 152 -1.78 2.28 -12.41
CA ILE A 152 -0.48 2.42 -13.04
C ILE A 152 -0.14 1.05 -13.62
N ALA A 153 -0.18 0.92 -14.94
CA ALA A 153 0.18 -0.31 -15.61
C ALA A 153 1.71 -0.40 -15.71
N LEU A 154 2.27 -1.45 -15.14
CA LEU A 154 3.63 -1.88 -15.41
C LEU A 154 3.55 -3.04 -16.40
N VAL A 155 3.95 -2.81 -17.61
CA VAL A 155 4.00 -3.82 -18.69
C VAL A 155 5.17 -4.78 -18.48
#